data_833295bbccaea8ebd881092124a9328b
#
_entry.id   833295bbccaea8ebd881092124a9328b
#
_cell.length_a   1.000
_cell.length_b   1.000
_cell.length_c   1.000
_cell.angle_alpha   90.00
_cell.angle_beta   90.00
_cell.angle_gamma   90.00
#
_symmetry.space_group_name_H-M   'P 1'
#
loop_
_entity.id
_entity.type
_entity.pdbx_description
1 polymer ?
#
loop_
_entity_poly.entity_id
_entity_poly.type
_entity_poly.pdbx_seq_one_letter_code
_entity_poly.pdbx_strand_id
1 'polypeptide(L)'
;FGTRGIYDLERSQLCLPAKRRNCVFIASNQNAVERINFAKKFMARLPLDCPGAVLNNMKIPGDSRMKGNVSIASRYKFFIAYENDSVPGYCTEKIWWAFLGRSIPIYWGDPDIYDDFVEGSFVNRMDFVSDDECIDYVEFLSKHDEEYLKILNCPKVKNHALFSFAG
;
A
#
# COMPACT_ATOMS: atom_id res chain seq x y z
N PHE A 1 15.00 -7.38 2.52
CA PHE A 1 14.83 -5.93 2.40
C PHE A 1 15.79 -5.25 3.35
N GLY A 2 16.77 -4.50 2.80
CA GLY A 2 17.80 -3.88 3.62
C GLY A 2 17.24 -2.70 4.44
N THR A 3 17.62 -2.64 5.69
CA THR A 3 17.29 -1.57 6.64
C THR A 3 17.60 -0.17 6.12
N ARG A 4 18.59 -0.01 5.24
CA ARG A 4 18.97 1.26 4.64
C ARG A 4 17.82 1.96 3.90
N GLY A 5 17.01 1.24 3.13
CA GLY A 5 15.89 1.83 2.37
C GLY A 5 14.81 2.43 3.26
N ILE A 6 14.61 1.90 4.47
CA ILE A 6 13.62 2.39 5.43
C ILE A 6 14.11 3.67 6.11
N TYR A 7 15.39 3.71 6.53
CA TYR A 7 16.00 4.91 7.10
C TYR A 7 16.03 6.08 6.11
N ASP A 8 16.25 5.80 4.83
CA ASP A 8 16.24 6.82 3.79
C ASP A 8 14.83 7.36 3.54
N LEU A 9 13.79 6.53 3.70
CA LEU A 9 12.39 6.94 3.62
C LEU A 9 11.98 7.90 4.76
N GLU A 10 12.49 7.69 5.95
CA GLU A 10 12.16 8.50 7.13
C GLU A 10 12.90 9.85 7.16
N ARG A 11 14.03 9.96 6.49
CA ARG A 11 14.85 11.17 6.48
C ARG A 11 14.51 12.16 5.38
N SER A 12 13.90 11.72 4.30
CA SER A 12 13.54 12.59 3.17
C SER A 12 12.11 13.05 3.31
N GLN A 13 11.90 14.34 3.51
CA GLN A 13 10.58 14.95 3.38
C GLN A 13 10.10 14.76 1.94
N LEU A 14 9.08 13.93 1.77
CA LEU A 14 8.55 13.59 0.44
C LEU A 14 7.67 14.72 -0.07
N CYS A 15 8.01 15.22 -1.24
CA CYS A 15 7.14 16.12 -2.00
C CYS A 15 6.18 15.29 -2.86
N LEU A 16 5.03 15.88 -3.21
CA LEU A 16 4.10 15.27 -4.17
C LEU A 16 4.79 15.00 -5.50
N PRO A 17 4.84 13.77 -5.95
CA PRO A 17 5.38 13.48 -7.28
C PRO A 17 4.38 13.97 -8.33
N ALA A 18 4.82 14.83 -9.24
CA ALA A 18 4.00 15.59 -10.19
C ALA A 18 3.11 14.75 -11.13
N LYS A 19 3.26 13.40 -11.20
CA LYS A 19 2.55 12.54 -12.16
C LYS A 19 2.25 11.14 -11.64
N ARG A 20 1.96 10.93 -10.37
CA ARG A 20 1.55 9.60 -9.88
C ARG A 20 0.11 9.30 -10.26
N ARG A 21 -0.12 8.10 -10.76
CA ARG A 21 -1.46 7.53 -10.93
C ARG A 21 -2.11 7.30 -9.57
N ASN A 22 -3.43 7.09 -9.53
CA ASN A 22 -4.17 7.03 -8.27
C ASN A 22 -3.84 5.78 -7.44
N CYS A 23 -4.24 4.61 -7.89
CA CYS A 23 -4.11 3.37 -7.10
C CYS A 23 -3.77 2.16 -7.97
N VAL A 24 -3.03 1.22 -7.40
CA VAL A 24 -2.70 -0.06 -8.04
C VAL A 24 -3.06 -1.24 -7.15
N PHE A 25 -3.52 -2.32 -7.78
CA PHE A 25 -3.80 -3.61 -7.17
C PHE A 25 -3.08 -4.72 -7.94
N ILE A 26 -2.20 -5.46 -7.26
CA ILE A 26 -1.43 -6.54 -7.89
C ILE A 26 -1.75 -7.85 -7.17
N ALA A 27 -2.43 -8.75 -7.85
CA ALA A 27 -2.80 -10.04 -7.31
C ALA A 27 -2.77 -11.15 -8.36
N SER A 28 -2.35 -12.35 -7.95
CA SER A 28 -2.40 -13.58 -8.75
C SER A 28 -3.33 -14.64 -8.15
N ASN A 29 -3.52 -14.63 -6.82
CA ASN A 29 -4.39 -15.59 -6.14
C ASN A 29 -5.86 -15.18 -6.28
N GLN A 30 -6.63 -15.99 -7.02
CA GLN A 30 -8.05 -15.78 -7.24
C GLN A 30 -8.93 -16.21 -6.05
N ASN A 31 -8.37 -16.91 -5.08
CA ASN A 31 -9.12 -17.42 -3.92
C ASN A 31 -9.11 -16.44 -2.73
N ALA A 32 -8.35 -15.37 -2.80
CA ALA A 32 -8.31 -14.34 -1.75
C ALA A 32 -9.51 -13.39 -1.90
N VAL A 33 -10.67 -13.83 -1.43
CA VAL A 33 -11.98 -13.21 -1.70
C VAL A 33 -12.08 -11.79 -1.18
N GLU A 34 -11.61 -11.53 0.06
CA GLU A 34 -11.70 -10.21 0.70
C GLU A 34 -10.98 -9.13 -0.10
N ARG A 35 -9.75 -9.41 -0.52
CA ARG A 35 -8.97 -8.45 -1.30
C ARG A 35 -9.56 -8.19 -2.69
N ILE A 36 -10.16 -9.21 -3.30
CA ILE A 36 -10.80 -9.07 -4.62
C ILE A 36 -12.09 -8.26 -4.50
N ASN A 37 -12.90 -8.51 -3.47
CA ASN A 37 -14.14 -7.78 -3.23
C ASN A 37 -13.86 -6.30 -2.95
N PHE A 38 -12.86 -6.01 -2.13
CA PHE A 38 -12.46 -4.62 -1.89
C PHE A 38 -11.98 -3.93 -3.18
N ALA A 39 -11.13 -4.60 -3.97
CA ALA A 39 -10.65 -4.05 -5.24
C ALA A 39 -11.79 -3.76 -6.22
N LYS A 40 -12.80 -4.64 -6.31
CA LYS A 40 -13.99 -4.41 -7.15
C LYS A 40 -14.80 -3.20 -6.69
N LYS A 41 -15.04 -3.05 -5.39
CA LYS A 41 -15.72 -1.88 -4.82
C LYS A 41 -14.93 -0.60 -5.08
N PHE A 42 -13.62 -0.65 -4.89
CA PHE A 42 -12.73 0.47 -5.17
C PHE A 42 -12.79 0.90 -6.64
N MET A 43 -12.67 -0.07 -7.56
CA MET A 43 -12.71 0.17 -9.01
C MET A 43 -14.03 0.77 -9.48
N ALA A 44 -15.14 0.46 -8.82
CA ALA A 44 -16.45 1.02 -9.15
C ALA A 44 -16.55 2.54 -8.84
N ARG A 45 -15.65 3.07 -8.03
CA ARG A 45 -15.70 4.46 -7.53
C ARG A 45 -14.49 5.31 -7.90
N LEU A 46 -13.32 4.72 -7.89
CA LEU A 46 -12.02 5.40 -8.07
C LEU A 46 -11.17 4.68 -9.12
N PRO A 47 -10.30 5.40 -9.84
CA PRO A 47 -9.37 4.78 -10.78
C PRO A 47 -8.48 3.76 -10.08
N LEU A 48 -8.48 2.53 -10.59
CA LEU A 48 -7.66 1.41 -10.11
C LEU A 48 -7.02 0.68 -11.29
N ASP A 49 -5.70 0.61 -11.28
CA ASP A 49 -4.93 -0.17 -12.24
C ASP A 49 -4.63 -1.56 -11.67
N CYS A 50 -4.93 -2.59 -12.43
CA CYS A 50 -4.73 -3.99 -12.07
C CYS A 50 -3.84 -4.69 -13.11
N PRO A 51 -2.50 -4.57 -12.99
CA PRO A 51 -1.57 -5.21 -13.94
C PRO A 51 -1.35 -6.70 -13.66
N GLY A 52 -1.81 -7.23 -12.52
CA GLY A 52 -1.71 -8.63 -12.15
C GLY A 52 -2.70 -9.54 -12.89
N ALA A 53 -2.70 -10.83 -12.55
CA ALA A 53 -3.59 -11.80 -13.17
C ALA A 53 -5.06 -11.63 -12.75
N VAL A 54 -5.29 -11.15 -11.52
CA VAL A 54 -6.63 -10.90 -10.98
C VAL A 54 -7.11 -9.51 -11.39
N LEU A 55 -8.34 -9.43 -11.90
CA LEU A 55 -8.97 -8.18 -12.37
C LEU A 55 -8.14 -7.43 -13.42
N ASN A 56 -7.32 -8.12 -14.18
CA ASN A 56 -6.42 -7.50 -15.15
C ASN A 56 -7.14 -6.52 -16.07
N ASN A 57 -6.72 -5.26 -16.04
CA ASN A 57 -7.28 -4.19 -16.87
C ASN A 57 -6.22 -3.38 -17.61
N MET A 58 -4.94 -3.74 -17.45
CA MET A 58 -3.86 -3.07 -18.14
C MET A 58 -2.63 -3.97 -18.30
N LYS A 59 -1.83 -3.66 -19.31
CA LYS A 59 -0.46 -4.21 -19.43
C LYS A 59 0.50 -3.29 -18.70
N ILE A 60 1.49 -3.86 -18.02
CA ILE A 60 2.60 -3.06 -17.46
C ILE A 60 3.35 -2.42 -18.62
N PRO A 61 3.44 -1.07 -18.68
CA PRO A 61 4.18 -0.41 -19.74
C PRO A 61 5.68 -0.70 -19.62
N GLY A 62 6.29 -1.15 -20.72
CA GLY A 62 7.73 -1.38 -20.79
C GLY A 62 8.15 -2.80 -20.46
N ASP A 63 9.46 -2.98 -20.44
CA ASP A 63 10.13 -4.26 -20.22
C ASP A 63 9.54 -5.02 -19.02
N SER A 64 9.17 -6.29 -19.25
CA SER A 64 8.75 -7.26 -18.23
C SER A 64 9.77 -7.45 -17.09
N ARG A 65 10.91 -6.82 -17.20
CA ARG A 65 11.97 -6.66 -16.20
C ARG A 65 11.80 -5.45 -15.28
N MET A 66 10.63 -4.83 -15.22
CA MET A 66 10.35 -3.89 -14.11
C MET A 66 10.51 -4.67 -12.82
N LYS A 67 11.66 -4.44 -12.17
CA LYS A 67 12.14 -5.21 -11.03
C LYS A 67 11.19 -5.07 -9.85
N GLY A 68 10.16 -5.91 -9.86
CA GLY A 68 9.29 -6.14 -8.73
C GLY A 68 8.23 -5.06 -8.47
N ASN A 69 7.38 -5.38 -7.54
CA ASN A 69 6.20 -4.61 -7.17
C ASN A 69 6.53 -3.22 -6.60
N VAL A 70 7.73 -3.03 -6.04
CA VAL A 70 8.22 -1.72 -5.57
C VAL A 70 8.30 -0.70 -6.72
N SER A 71 8.84 -1.11 -7.87
CA SER A 71 8.95 -0.24 -9.04
C SER A 71 7.57 0.14 -9.59
N ILE A 72 6.61 -0.80 -9.54
CA ILE A 72 5.22 -0.52 -9.91
C ILE A 72 4.61 0.45 -8.88
N ALA A 73 4.71 0.15 -7.58
CA ALA A 73 4.19 0.99 -6.51
C ALA A 73 4.68 2.44 -6.61
N SER A 74 5.93 2.65 -7.04
CA SER A 74 6.51 4.01 -7.16
C SER A 74 5.78 4.93 -8.13
N ARG A 75 4.88 4.40 -8.96
CA ARG A 75 4.07 5.16 -9.93
C ARG A 75 2.70 5.57 -9.42
N TYR A 76 2.33 5.11 -8.23
CA TYR A 76 0.98 5.26 -7.69
C TYR A 76 0.97 5.97 -6.35
N LYS A 77 -0.08 6.77 -6.10
CA LYS A 77 -0.34 7.39 -4.80
C LYS A 77 -0.67 6.34 -3.74
N PHE A 78 -1.46 5.33 -4.12
CA PHE A 78 -1.93 4.27 -3.24
C PHE A 78 -1.64 2.88 -3.81
N PHE A 79 -1.46 1.93 -2.90
CA PHE A 79 -1.26 0.52 -3.23
C PHE A 79 -2.17 -0.34 -2.36
N ILE A 80 -3.05 -1.13 -2.96
CA ILE A 80 -3.87 -2.07 -2.19
C ILE A 80 -3.01 -3.24 -1.71
N ALA A 81 -2.63 -3.18 -0.44
CA ALA A 81 -1.72 -4.12 0.24
C ALA A 81 -2.49 -5.09 1.14
N TYR A 82 -3.53 -5.73 0.59
CA TYR A 82 -4.31 -6.74 1.29
C TYR A 82 -3.57 -8.07 1.32
N GLU A 83 -3.52 -8.69 2.49
CA GLU A 83 -3.06 -10.07 2.62
C GLU A 83 -4.08 -11.05 2.03
N ASN A 84 -3.68 -12.31 1.90
CA ASN A 84 -4.58 -13.36 1.43
C ASN A 84 -5.60 -13.76 2.50
N ASP A 85 -5.24 -13.58 3.76
CA ASP A 85 -6.04 -13.92 4.93
C ASP A 85 -5.77 -12.96 6.07
N SER A 86 -6.64 -12.95 7.09
CA SER A 86 -6.48 -12.14 8.30
C SER A 86 -6.16 -13.06 9.49
N VAL A 87 -4.89 -13.08 9.86
CA VAL A 87 -4.37 -13.88 10.97
C VAL A 87 -3.38 -13.06 11.78
N PRO A 88 -3.41 -13.07 13.12
CA PRO A 88 -2.42 -12.37 13.94
C PRO A 88 -0.98 -12.72 13.56
N GLY A 89 -0.16 -11.71 13.34
CA GLY A 89 1.24 -11.86 12.94
C GLY A 89 1.46 -12.22 11.47
N TYR A 90 0.41 -12.33 10.66
CA TYR A 90 0.52 -12.60 9.22
C TYR A 90 0.59 -11.31 8.42
N CYS A 91 1.78 -10.74 8.36
CA CYS A 91 2.10 -9.58 7.54
C CYS A 91 3.22 -9.95 6.57
N THR A 92 2.96 -9.82 5.28
CA THR A 92 3.91 -10.17 4.22
C THR A 92 4.55 -8.95 3.58
N GLU A 93 5.26 -9.16 2.48
CA GLU A 93 5.99 -8.14 1.73
C GLU A 93 5.11 -7.03 1.14
N LYS A 94 3.79 -7.17 1.09
CA LYS A 94 2.89 -6.26 0.35
C LYS A 94 2.91 -4.83 0.90
N ILE A 95 2.85 -4.67 2.22
CA ILE A 95 2.93 -3.34 2.85
C ILE A 95 4.30 -2.71 2.59
N TRP A 96 5.36 -3.52 2.57
CA TRP A 96 6.72 -3.07 2.29
C TRP A 96 6.89 -2.59 0.85
N TRP A 97 6.27 -3.26 -0.13
CA TRP A 97 6.30 -2.80 -1.52
C TRP A 97 5.74 -1.39 -1.65
N ALA A 98 4.65 -1.11 -0.95
CA ALA A 98 4.05 0.22 -0.95
C ALA A 98 4.98 1.25 -0.29
N PHE A 99 5.49 0.97 0.90
CA PHE A 99 6.39 1.90 1.60
C PHE A 99 7.67 2.18 0.81
N LEU A 100 8.34 1.14 0.33
CA LEU A 100 9.56 1.29 -0.46
C LEU A 100 9.33 1.99 -1.80
N GLY A 101 8.15 1.81 -2.39
CA GLY A 101 7.70 2.54 -3.58
C GLY A 101 7.22 3.96 -3.28
N ARG A 102 7.24 4.41 -2.01
CA ARG A 102 6.73 5.72 -1.59
C ARG A 102 5.26 5.93 -1.97
N SER A 103 4.48 4.87 -1.84
CA SER A 103 3.04 4.81 -2.03
C SER A 103 2.37 4.60 -0.68
N ILE A 104 1.17 5.11 -0.47
CA ILE A 104 0.44 4.85 0.76
C ILE A 104 -0.25 3.48 0.65
N PRO A 105 0.08 2.51 1.53
CA PRO A 105 -0.64 1.24 1.57
C PRO A 105 -2.09 1.44 2.01
N ILE A 106 -3.01 0.75 1.35
CA ILE A 106 -4.35 0.45 1.85
C ILE A 106 -4.29 -1.00 2.31
N TYR A 107 -4.15 -1.19 3.61
CA TYR A 107 -3.81 -2.47 4.22
C TYR A 107 -5.01 -3.17 4.84
N TRP A 108 -5.06 -4.48 4.70
CA TRP A 108 -5.91 -5.40 5.44
C TRP A 108 -5.18 -6.75 5.61
N GLY A 109 -5.25 -7.34 6.79
CA GLY A 109 -4.64 -8.64 7.06
C GLY A 109 -4.40 -8.86 8.53
N ASP A 110 -3.21 -8.57 9.01
CA ASP A 110 -2.83 -8.76 10.40
C ASP A 110 -3.63 -7.81 11.32
N PRO A 111 -4.46 -8.34 12.25
CA PRO A 111 -5.18 -7.50 13.20
C PRO A 111 -4.26 -6.78 14.19
N ASP A 112 -3.05 -7.29 14.41
CA ASP A 112 -2.06 -6.72 15.32
C ASP A 112 -1.01 -5.85 14.58
N ILE A 113 -1.32 -5.39 13.38
CA ILE A 113 -0.40 -4.65 12.50
C ILE A 113 0.24 -3.43 13.19
N TYR A 114 -0.45 -2.82 14.13
CA TYR A 114 0.06 -1.66 14.87
C TYR A 114 1.09 -2.02 15.97
N ASP A 115 1.37 -3.29 16.21
CA ASP A 115 2.50 -3.68 17.05
C ASP A 115 3.83 -3.33 16.39
N ASP A 116 3.91 -3.46 15.07
CA ASP A 116 5.11 -3.24 14.27
C ASP A 116 5.12 -1.91 13.55
N PHE A 117 3.97 -1.43 13.06
CA PHE A 117 3.88 -0.24 12.23
C PHE A 117 3.20 0.93 12.94
N VAL A 118 3.61 2.14 12.57
CA VAL A 118 3.08 3.36 13.18
C VAL A 118 1.68 3.66 12.64
N GLU A 119 0.73 3.84 13.56
CA GLU A 119 -0.60 4.35 13.24
C GLU A 119 -0.50 5.70 12.53
N GLY A 120 -1.26 5.90 11.46
CA GLY A 120 -1.20 7.10 10.63
C GLY A 120 -0.14 7.07 9.52
N SER A 121 0.65 5.99 9.40
CA SER A 121 1.62 5.83 8.30
C SER A 121 1.04 5.13 7.07
N PHE A 122 -0.16 4.59 7.18
CA PHE A 122 -0.90 3.91 6.11
C PHE A 122 -2.40 3.96 6.40
N VAL A 123 -3.22 3.55 5.44
CA VAL A 123 -4.66 3.40 5.60
C VAL A 123 -4.95 1.95 6.00
N ASN A 124 -5.34 1.72 7.24
CA ASN A 124 -5.74 0.40 7.71
C ASN A 124 -7.26 0.22 7.52
N ARG A 125 -7.65 -0.70 6.65
CA ARG A 125 -9.06 -1.01 6.38
C ARG A 125 -9.83 -1.37 7.67
N MET A 126 -9.16 -2.00 8.63
CA MET A 126 -9.80 -2.44 9.88
C MET A 126 -10.19 -1.29 10.80
N ASP A 127 -9.70 -0.07 10.58
CA ASP A 127 -10.08 1.13 11.34
C ASP A 127 -11.43 1.72 10.89
N PHE A 128 -12.02 1.19 9.83
CA PHE A 128 -13.28 1.67 9.25
C PHE A 128 -14.39 0.64 9.45
N VAL A 129 -15.61 1.12 9.59
CA VAL A 129 -16.80 0.28 9.76
C VAL A 129 -17.09 -0.55 8.49
N SER A 130 -16.79 0.02 7.32
CA SER A 130 -17.06 -0.62 6.03
C SER A 130 -15.97 -0.35 4.98
N ASP A 131 -15.99 -1.13 3.89
CA ASP A 131 -15.15 -0.85 2.73
C ASP A 131 -15.43 0.53 2.13
N ASP A 132 -16.72 0.90 2.08
CA ASP A 132 -17.13 2.19 1.51
C ASP A 132 -16.58 3.37 2.31
N GLU A 133 -16.61 3.30 3.63
CA GLU A 133 -16.01 4.33 4.49
C GLU A 133 -14.50 4.44 4.28
N CYS A 134 -13.82 3.32 4.17
CA CYS A 134 -12.39 3.31 3.85
C CYS A 134 -12.11 3.94 2.47
N ILE A 135 -12.91 3.61 1.46
CA ILE A 135 -12.78 4.18 0.12
C ILE A 135 -13.09 5.68 0.11
N ASP A 136 -14.08 6.14 0.87
CA ASP A 136 -14.38 7.57 1.07
C ASP A 136 -13.15 8.31 1.61
N TYR A 137 -12.48 7.72 2.59
CA TYR A 137 -11.27 8.31 3.16
C TYR A 137 -10.11 8.36 2.15
N VAL A 138 -9.90 7.32 1.36
CA VAL A 138 -8.90 7.32 0.28
C VAL A 138 -9.24 8.36 -0.79
N GLU A 139 -10.52 8.50 -1.14
CA GLU A 139 -10.97 9.54 -2.06
C GLU A 139 -10.69 10.94 -1.51
N PHE A 140 -10.96 11.17 -0.22
CA PHE A 140 -10.60 12.40 0.47
C PHE A 140 -9.10 12.68 0.38
N LEU A 141 -8.26 11.73 0.72
CA LEU A 141 -6.80 11.86 0.65
C LEU A 141 -6.31 12.17 -0.76
N SER A 142 -6.93 11.58 -1.78
CA SER A 142 -6.54 11.82 -3.18
C SER A 142 -6.77 13.25 -3.64
N LYS A 143 -7.67 13.98 -2.97
CA LYS A 143 -8.05 15.37 -3.24
C LYS A 143 -7.42 16.39 -2.28
N HIS A 144 -6.79 15.94 -1.20
CA HIS A 144 -6.23 16.79 -0.15
C HIS A 144 -4.75 16.49 0.06
N ASP A 145 -3.91 17.19 -0.69
CA ASP A 145 -2.47 16.94 -0.75
C ASP A 145 -1.76 17.06 0.61
N GLU A 146 -2.17 17.98 1.47
CA GLU A 146 -1.59 18.13 2.81
C GLU A 146 -1.85 16.89 3.68
N GLU A 147 -3.09 16.37 3.67
CA GLU A 147 -3.46 15.17 4.42
C GLU A 147 -2.76 13.92 3.86
N TYR A 148 -2.66 13.82 2.54
CA TYR A 148 -1.90 12.77 1.88
C TYR A 148 -0.42 12.79 2.30
N LEU A 149 0.22 13.98 2.30
CA LEU A 149 1.62 14.13 2.66
C LEU A 149 1.89 13.85 4.14
N LYS A 150 0.95 14.14 5.04
CA LYS A 150 1.07 13.77 6.47
C LYS A 150 1.25 12.25 6.63
N ILE A 151 0.45 11.46 5.93
CA ILE A 151 0.56 10.00 5.98
C ILE A 151 1.86 9.54 5.31
N LEU A 152 2.18 10.09 4.13
CA LEU A 152 3.35 9.71 3.37
C LEU A 152 4.66 10.00 4.15
N ASN A 153 4.71 11.07 4.92
CA ASN A 153 5.88 11.50 5.71
C ASN A 153 5.89 10.94 7.15
N CYS A 154 4.82 10.27 7.58
CA CYS A 154 4.78 9.63 8.89
C CYS A 154 5.84 8.51 8.98
N PRO A 155 6.57 8.38 10.10
CA PRO A 155 7.45 7.24 10.35
C PRO A 155 6.69 5.92 10.17
N LYS A 156 7.35 4.88 9.62
CA LYS A 156 6.66 3.64 9.21
C LYS A 156 6.67 2.55 10.27
N VAL A 157 7.77 2.41 11.00
CA VAL A 157 7.99 1.32 11.95
C VAL A 157 8.20 1.85 13.37
N LYS A 158 7.64 1.15 14.36
CA LYS A 158 7.72 1.53 15.77
C LYS A 158 9.04 1.17 16.42
N ASN A 159 9.67 0.07 16.00
CA ASN A 159 10.87 -0.45 16.63
C ASN A 159 11.92 -0.84 15.59
N HIS A 160 12.83 0.07 15.33
CA HIS A 160 13.90 -0.15 14.35
C HIS A 160 14.87 -1.30 14.73
N ALA A 161 14.97 -1.65 16.01
CA ALA A 161 15.87 -2.71 16.48
C ALA A 161 15.41 -4.12 16.02
N LEU A 162 14.11 -4.35 15.83
CA LEU A 162 13.59 -5.65 15.41
C LEU A 162 13.92 -5.97 13.96
N PHE A 163 14.14 -4.97 13.13
CA PHE A 163 14.44 -5.14 11.69
C PHE A 163 15.94 -5.13 11.38
N SER A 164 16.80 -4.88 12.37
CA SER A 164 18.27 -4.85 12.19
C SER A 164 18.90 -6.25 12.10
N PHE A 165 18.18 -7.30 12.45
CA PHE A 165 18.65 -8.68 12.46
C PHE A 165 18.25 -9.51 11.23
N ALA A 166 17.51 -8.95 10.29
CA ALA A 166 17.14 -9.59 9.03
C ALA A 166 18.13 -9.24 7.89
N GLY A 167 19.39 -9.10 8.25
CA GLY A 167 20.49 -8.87 7.32
C GLY A 167 21.19 -10.16 6.93
#